data_154e9997d5ed529cedc1c978a2d57a1c
#
_entry.id   154e9997d5ed529cedc1c978a2d57a1c
#
_cell.length_a   1.000
_cell.length_b   1.000
_cell.length_c   1.000
_cell.angle_alpha   90.00
_cell.angle_beta   90.00
_cell.angle_gamma   90.00
#
_symmetry.space_group_name_H-M   'P 1'
#
loop_
_entity.id
_entity.type
_entity.pdbx_description
1 polymer ?
#
loop_
_entity_poly.entity_id
_entity_poly.type
_entity_poly.pdbx_seq_one_letter_code
_entity_poly.pdbx_strand_id
1 'polypeptide(L)'
;MLPERKSMKFLWCIFSAIALCAAIYASTAVRREKNTRISPQVVTIKFGSDGKSDAVAQGFSTMNHPSGVYVYQMRWDDPKKLGRARYLQEQYSFDLDNVAIATGLGDKDSPESGVDSWDVNFNISPSGTTSYEEARDKIIALLTKLRDAGWKRYIETSDPRLVGKEATAYALSQPGTLYSIDSTYTPTAEEWKSLISSEPRWLFMLTASF
;
A
#
# COMPACT_ATOMS: atom_id res chain seq x y z
N MET A 1 -39.98 17.03 52.74
CA MET A 1 -39.06 17.54 51.69
C MET A 1 -38.34 16.32 51.10
N LEU A 2 -38.82 15.80 49.99
CA LEU A 2 -38.31 14.61 49.32
C LEU A 2 -37.31 15.04 48.26
N PRO A 3 -36.11 14.45 48.15
CA PRO A 3 -35.17 14.79 47.12
C PRO A 3 -35.47 14.06 45.81
N GLU A 4 -35.31 14.79 44.79
CA GLU A 4 -35.60 14.66 43.39
C GLU A 4 -35.33 13.30 42.67
N ARG A 5 -36.35 12.88 41.95
CA ARG A 5 -36.32 11.76 40.95
C ARG A 5 -35.51 12.03 39.66
N LYS A 6 -34.64 13.03 39.64
CA LYS A 6 -33.89 13.37 38.40
C LYS A 6 -32.61 12.56 38.15
N SER A 7 -32.06 11.95 39.19
CA SER A 7 -30.76 11.23 39.08
C SER A 7 -30.89 9.85 38.41
N MET A 8 -32.04 9.19 38.54
CA MET A 8 -32.19 7.80 38.10
C MET A 8 -32.35 7.62 36.58
N LYS A 9 -32.87 8.65 35.89
CA LYS A 9 -33.01 8.60 34.41
C LYS A 9 -31.67 8.78 33.68
N PHE A 10 -30.76 9.51 34.29
CA PHE A 10 -29.44 9.74 33.70
C PHE A 10 -28.55 8.50 33.81
N LEU A 11 -28.61 7.75 34.91
CA LEU A 11 -27.89 6.48 35.07
C LEU A 11 -28.37 5.40 34.09
N TRP A 12 -29.68 5.35 33.79
CA TRP A 12 -30.22 4.36 32.87
C TRP A 12 -29.80 4.60 31.41
N CYS A 13 -29.66 5.86 31.00
CA CYS A 13 -29.15 6.21 29.68
C CYS A 13 -27.65 5.85 29.52
N ILE A 14 -26.84 5.96 30.59
CA ILE A 14 -25.42 5.60 30.57
C ILE A 14 -25.26 4.08 30.46
N PHE A 15 -26.03 3.30 31.21
CA PHE A 15 -26.00 1.84 31.12
C PHE A 15 -26.48 1.30 29.76
N SER A 16 -27.48 1.93 29.15
CA SER A 16 -27.94 1.56 27.81
C SER A 16 -26.90 1.87 26.73
N ALA A 17 -26.18 3.00 26.85
CA ALA A 17 -25.12 3.37 25.91
C ALA A 17 -23.91 2.43 25.99
N ILE A 18 -23.50 2.04 27.23
CA ILE A 18 -22.39 1.10 27.44
C ILE A 18 -22.76 -0.29 26.93
N ALA A 19 -23.99 -0.76 27.14
CA ALA A 19 -24.43 -2.05 26.62
C ALA A 19 -24.50 -2.06 25.09
N LEU A 20 -24.89 -0.95 24.45
CA LEU A 20 -24.92 -0.81 22.99
C LEU A 20 -23.50 -0.79 22.41
N CYS A 21 -22.57 -0.07 23.04
CA CYS A 21 -21.17 -0.06 22.63
C CYS A 21 -20.51 -1.44 22.78
N ALA A 22 -20.79 -2.16 23.85
CA ALA A 22 -20.28 -3.52 24.05
C ALA A 22 -20.84 -4.50 23.01
N ALA A 23 -22.14 -4.38 22.65
CA ALA A 23 -22.76 -5.20 21.61
C ALA A 23 -22.18 -4.93 20.22
N ILE A 24 -21.90 -3.65 19.89
CA ILE A 24 -21.24 -3.26 18.63
C ILE A 24 -19.81 -3.78 18.61
N TYR A 25 -19.07 -3.68 19.73
CA TYR A 25 -17.70 -4.18 19.82
C TYR A 25 -17.64 -5.70 19.73
N ALA A 26 -18.55 -6.42 20.37
CA ALA A 26 -18.67 -7.87 20.27
C ALA A 26 -19.07 -8.33 18.86
N SER A 27 -19.98 -7.62 18.17
CA SER A 27 -20.38 -7.97 16.81
C SER A 27 -19.28 -7.69 15.78
N THR A 28 -18.43 -6.67 15.99
CA THR A 28 -17.25 -6.42 15.15
C THR A 28 -16.12 -7.41 15.43
N ALA A 29 -15.92 -7.84 16.69
CA ALA A 29 -14.97 -8.87 17.05
C ALA A 29 -15.37 -10.26 16.50
N VAL A 30 -16.65 -10.63 16.62
CA VAL A 30 -17.17 -11.90 16.06
C VAL A 30 -17.13 -11.90 14.51
N ARG A 31 -17.27 -10.74 13.87
CA ARG A 31 -17.12 -10.64 12.42
C ARG A 31 -15.67 -10.78 11.96
N ARG A 32 -14.70 -10.45 12.84
CA ARG A 32 -13.27 -10.61 12.58
C ARG A 32 -12.81 -12.07 12.66
N GLU A 33 -13.42 -12.90 13.50
CA GLU A 33 -13.02 -14.30 13.67
C GLU A 33 -13.48 -15.25 12.54
N LYS A 34 -14.47 -14.86 11.74
CA LYS A 34 -15.05 -15.76 10.71
C LYS A 34 -14.32 -15.80 9.37
N ASN A 35 -13.22 -15.07 9.19
CA ASN A 35 -12.51 -15.06 7.90
C ASN A 35 -11.02 -15.33 8.04
N THR A 36 -10.63 -16.37 8.79
CA THR A 36 -9.29 -16.96 8.74
C THR A 36 -9.11 -17.78 7.44
N ARG A 37 -9.30 -17.14 6.28
CA ARG A 37 -8.67 -17.65 5.08
C ARG A 37 -7.18 -17.44 5.27
N ILE A 38 -6.43 -18.53 5.31
CA ILE A 38 -4.96 -18.46 5.28
C ILE A 38 -4.61 -17.82 3.95
N SER A 39 -4.11 -16.58 3.98
CA SER A 39 -3.65 -15.90 2.78
C SER A 39 -2.49 -16.69 2.16
N PRO A 40 -2.47 -16.91 0.83
CA PRO A 40 -1.37 -17.60 0.19
C PRO A 40 -0.07 -16.83 0.44
N GLN A 41 1.04 -17.56 0.63
CA GLN A 41 2.34 -16.95 0.91
C GLN A 41 2.86 -16.10 -0.26
N VAL A 42 2.48 -16.45 -1.48
CA VAL A 42 2.84 -15.74 -2.71
C VAL A 42 1.58 -15.45 -3.50
N VAL A 43 1.42 -14.21 -3.95
CA VAL A 43 0.35 -13.81 -4.86
C VAL A 43 0.95 -13.20 -6.12
N THR A 44 0.27 -13.40 -7.24
CA THR A 44 0.57 -12.74 -8.51
C THR A 44 -0.33 -11.52 -8.66
N ILE A 45 0.23 -10.39 -9.04
CA ILE A 45 -0.50 -9.17 -9.35
C ILE A 45 -0.32 -8.83 -10.83
N LYS A 46 -1.44 -8.56 -11.52
CA LYS A 46 -1.51 -8.18 -12.93
C LYS A 46 -2.50 -7.05 -13.10
N PHE A 47 -2.36 -6.29 -14.15
CA PHE A 47 -3.35 -5.30 -14.57
C PHE A 47 -4.39 -5.90 -15.52
N GLY A 48 -5.45 -5.15 -15.77
CA GLY A 48 -6.47 -5.48 -16.73
C GLY A 48 -7.43 -6.60 -16.27
N SER A 49 -8.15 -7.16 -17.23
CA SER A 49 -9.13 -8.23 -17.00
C SER A 49 -8.51 -9.50 -16.40
N ASP A 50 -7.28 -9.82 -16.80
CA ASP A 50 -6.53 -10.95 -16.24
C ASP A 50 -6.18 -10.72 -14.76
N GLY A 51 -5.88 -9.48 -14.37
CA GLY A 51 -5.64 -9.11 -12.98
C GLY A 51 -6.85 -9.33 -12.10
N LYS A 52 -8.05 -9.02 -12.60
CA LYS A 52 -9.32 -9.27 -11.90
C LYS A 52 -9.56 -10.77 -11.70
N SER A 53 -9.46 -11.55 -12.75
CA SER A 53 -9.70 -13.00 -12.69
C SER A 53 -8.68 -13.70 -11.78
N ASP A 54 -7.40 -13.33 -11.88
CA ASP A 54 -6.33 -13.85 -11.04
C ASP A 54 -6.50 -13.47 -9.55
N ALA A 55 -6.87 -12.22 -9.26
CA ALA A 55 -7.11 -11.78 -7.88
C ALA A 55 -8.23 -12.60 -7.22
N VAL A 56 -9.35 -12.80 -7.93
CA VAL A 56 -10.46 -13.63 -7.45
C VAL A 56 -10.02 -15.07 -7.23
N ALA A 57 -9.32 -15.67 -8.20
CA ALA A 57 -8.85 -17.05 -8.13
C ALA A 57 -7.86 -17.28 -6.98
N GLN A 58 -7.03 -16.30 -6.66
CA GLN A 58 -6.08 -16.34 -5.54
C GLN A 58 -6.73 -16.06 -4.18
N GLY A 59 -8.02 -15.72 -4.15
CA GLY A 59 -8.78 -15.52 -2.91
C GLY A 59 -8.68 -14.11 -2.33
N PHE A 60 -8.35 -13.11 -3.14
CA PHE A 60 -8.50 -11.72 -2.72
C PHE A 60 -9.94 -11.45 -2.30
N SER A 61 -10.13 -10.73 -1.21
CA SER A 61 -11.45 -10.22 -0.83
C SER A 61 -11.87 -9.15 -1.82
N THR A 62 -13.15 -9.17 -2.21
CA THR A 62 -13.70 -8.18 -3.14
C THR A 62 -14.69 -7.29 -2.42
N MET A 63 -14.65 -6.00 -2.69
CA MET A 63 -15.58 -5.02 -2.14
C MET A 63 -15.92 -3.98 -3.20
N ASN A 64 -17.21 -3.60 -3.24
CA ASN A 64 -17.67 -2.46 -4.05
C ASN A 64 -17.67 -1.23 -3.15
N HIS A 65 -16.86 -0.23 -3.51
CA HIS A 65 -16.85 1.03 -2.79
C HIS A 65 -17.97 1.95 -3.30
N PRO A 66 -18.64 2.72 -2.43
CA PRO A 66 -19.70 3.66 -2.84
C PRO A 66 -19.29 4.69 -3.90
N SER A 67 -17.98 5.00 -4.00
CA SER A 67 -17.42 5.91 -5.01
C SER A 67 -17.35 5.32 -6.43
N GLY A 68 -17.84 4.09 -6.66
CA GLY A 68 -17.77 3.46 -7.97
C GLY A 68 -16.49 2.65 -8.22
N VAL A 69 -15.72 2.33 -7.18
CA VAL A 69 -14.48 1.56 -7.30
C VAL A 69 -14.69 0.13 -6.85
N TYR A 70 -14.21 -0.84 -7.63
CA TYR A 70 -13.99 -2.21 -7.16
C TYR A 70 -12.66 -2.31 -6.44
N VAL A 71 -12.66 -2.96 -5.28
CA VAL A 71 -11.46 -3.18 -4.47
C VAL A 71 -11.21 -4.68 -4.36
N TYR A 72 -10.00 -5.11 -4.68
CA TYR A 72 -9.48 -6.47 -4.50
C TYR A 72 -8.39 -6.39 -3.44
N GLN A 73 -8.55 -7.03 -2.29
CA GLN A 73 -7.58 -6.89 -1.20
C GLN A 73 -7.13 -8.24 -0.65
N MET A 74 -5.82 -8.39 -0.49
CA MET A 74 -5.17 -9.46 0.27
C MET A 74 -4.37 -8.84 1.41
N ARG A 75 -4.47 -9.45 2.60
CA ARG A 75 -3.79 -8.98 3.81
C ARG A 75 -3.04 -10.13 4.47
N TRP A 76 -1.89 -9.82 5.04
CA TRP A 76 -1.10 -10.70 5.90
C TRP A 76 -0.97 -10.03 7.26
N ASP A 77 -1.88 -10.37 8.18
CA ASP A 77 -2.00 -9.72 9.49
C ASP A 77 -0.96 -10.20 10.51
N ASP A 78 -0.31 -11.35 10.26
CA ASP A 78 0.78 -11.85 11.10
C ASP A 78 2.12 -11.26 10.63
N PRO A 79 2.78 -10.40 11.42
CA PRO A 79 4.05 -9.78 11.02
C PRO A 79 5.20 -10.80 10.84
N LYS A 80 5.03 -12.04 11.33
CA LYS A 80 5.99 -13.13 11.15
C LYS A 80 5.74 -13.94 9.88
N LYS A 81 4.60 -13.71 9.20
CA LYS A 81 4.15 -14.45 8.02
C LYS A 81 3.71 -13.49 6.91
N LEU A 82 4.51 -12.48 6.66
CA LEU A 82 4.28 -11.55 5.56
C LEU A 82 4.32 -12.28 4.21
N GLY A 83 3.56 -11.76 3.25
CA GLY A 83 3.45 -12.35 1.92
C GLY A 83 4.56 -11.90 0.98
N ARG A 84 4.48 -12.43 -0.24
CA ARG A 84 5.24 -11.97 -1.40
C ARG A 84 4.26 -11.65 -2.51
N ALA A 85 4.41 -10.49 -3.15
CA ALA A 85 3.69 -10.14 -4.36
C ALA A 85 4.63 -10.21 -5.56
N ARG A 86 4.25 -10.99 -6.57
CA ARG A 86 4.91 -11.05 -7.86
C ARG A 86 4.13 -10.19 -8.85
N TYR A 87 4.72 -9.07 -9.25
CA TYR A 87 4.25 -8.33 -10.41
C TYR A 87 4.63 -9.08 -11.68
N LEU A 88 3.64 -9.48 -12.48
CA LEU A 88 3.86 -10.30 -13.66
C LEU A 88 3.54 -9.49 -14.93
N GLN A 89 4.58 -9.10 -15.66
CA GLN A 89 4.51 -8.34 -16.91
C GLN A 89 5.71 -8.69 -17.80
N GLU A 90 5.73 -9.89 -18.35
CA GLU A 90 6.82 -10.36 -19.21
C GLU A 90 8.21 -10.06 -18.61
N GLN A 91 9.12 -9.44 -19.38
CA GLN A 91 10.47 -9.07 -18.93
C GLN A 91 10.49 -8.00 -17.82
N TYR A 92 9.40 -7.26 -17.63
CA TYR A 92 9.27 -6.21 -16.60
C TYR A 92 8.82 -6.76 -15.23
N SER A 93 8.74 -8.08 -15.11
CA SER A 93 8.28 -8.74 -13.88
C SER A 93 9.27 -8.57 -12.74
N PHE A 94 8.76 -8.42 -11.52
CA PHE A 94 9.57 -8.37 -10.31
C PHE A 94 8.80 -8.85 -9.08
N ASP A 95 9.53 -9.20 -8.02
CA ASP A 95 8.97 -9.65 -6.76
C ASP A 95 9.16 -8.58 -5.68
N LEU A 96 8.12 -8.43 -4.84
CA LEU A 96 8.14 -7.68 -3.58
C LEU A 96 7.99 -8.65 -2.44
N ASP A 97 8.96 -8.66 -1.53
CA ASP A 97 8.94 -9.47 -0.32
C ASP A 97 8.35 -8.69 0.85
N ASN A 98 7.98 -9.40 1.91
CA ASN A 98 7.45 -8.84 3.16
C ASN A 98 6.18 -7.98 2.95
N VAL A 99 5.32 -8.39 2.05
CA VAL A 99 4.06 -7.70 1.76
C VAL A 99 3.08 -7.90 2.91
N ALA A 100 2.56 -6.80 3.42
CA ALA A 100 1.51 -6.79 4.44
C ALA A 100 0.11 -6.66 3.82
N ILE A 101 -0.01 -5.88 2.76
CA ILE A 101 -1.28 -5.64 2.07
C ILE A 101 -1.01 -5.49 0.58
N ALA A 102 -1.82 -6.15 -0.25
CA ALA A 102 -1.93 -5.86 -1.68
C ALA A 102 -3.37 -5.47 -2.00
N THR A 103 -3.57 -4.30 -2.59
CA THR A 103 -4.89 -3.76 -2.94
C THR A 103 -4.91 -3.41 -4.41
N GLY A 104 -5.75 -4.11 -5.17
CA GLY A 104 -6.06 -3.78 -6.56
C GLY A 104 -7.32 -2.93 -6.64
N LEU A 105 -7.33 -1.95 -7.51
CA LEU A 105 -8.49 -1.08 -7.77
C LEU A 105 -8.92 -1.24 -9.22
N GLY A 106 -10.22 -1.18 -9.46
CA GLY A 106 -10.81 -1.18 -10.79
C GLY A 106 -12.05 -0.29 -10.82
N ASP A 107 -12.41 0.20 -12.01
CA ASP A 107 -13.54 1.08 -12.19
C ASP A 107 -14.84 0.25 -12.34
N LYS A 108 -15.88 0.67 -11.63
CA LYS A 108 -17.22 0.08 -11.73
C LYS A 108 -17.88 0.41 -13.08
N ASP A 109 -17.59 1.60 -13.63
CA ASP A 109 -18.19 2.06 -14.88
C ASP A 109 -17.50 1.43 -16.11
N SER A 110 -16.31 0.82 -15.90
CA SER A 110 -15.55 0.09 -16.91
C SER A 110 -15.09 -1.28 -16.39
N PRO A 111 -16.01 -2.17 -16.01
CA PRO A 111 -15.69 -3.44 -15.35
C PRO A 111 -14.86 -4.41 -16.21
N GLU A 112 -14.88 -4.23 -17.52
CA GLU A 112 -14.07 -4.96 -18.49
C GLU A 112 -12.58 -4.57 -18.44
N SER A 113 -12.27 -3.34 -17.99
CA SER A 113 -10.87 -2.88 -17.80
C SER A 113 -10.15 -3.68 -16.70
N GLY A 114 -10.91 -4.26 -15.78
CA GLY A 114 -10.36 -5.12 -14.73
C GLY A 114 -9.68 -4.36 -13.62
N VAL A 115 -8.38 -4.62 -13.39
CA VAL A 115 -7.58 -3.92 -12.36
C VAL A 115 -6.76 -2.82 -13.02
N ASP A 116 -7.01 -1.58 -12.63
CA ASP A 116 -6.35 -0.39 -13.20
C ASP A 116 -5.10 0.01 -12.41
N SER A 117 -5.09 -0.28 -11.10
CA SER A 117 -3.95 0.06 -10.24
C SER A 117 -3.76 -0.96 -9.12
N TRP A 118 -2.52 -1.06 -8.64
CA TRP A 118 -2.15 -1.83 -7.46
C TRP A 118 -1.43 -0.96 -6.45
N ASP A 119 -1.91 -0.99 -5.21
CA ASP A 119 -1.21 -0.45 -4.05
C ASP A 119 -0.69 -1.65 -3.22
N VAL A 120 0.63 -1.70 -3.02
CA VAL A 120 1.28 -2.79 -2.30
C VAL A 120 2.09 -2.22 -1.15
N ASN A 121 1.60 -2.47 0.06
CA ASN A 121 2.29 -2.10 1.29
C ASN A 121 3.21 -3.25 1.73
N PHE A 122 4.50 -2.98 1.85
CA PHE A 122 5.48 -3.98 2.26
C PHE A 122 6.45 -3.42 3.30
N ASN A 123 6.98 -4.31 4.12
CA ASN A 123 8.00 -3.95 5.10
C ASN A 123 9.40 -4.09 4.47
N ILE A 124 10.25 -3.09 4.67
CA ILE A 124 11.65 -3.13 4.25
C ILE A 124 12.41 -4.25 4.96
N SER A 125 12.00 -4.58 6.19
CA SER A 125 12.58 -5.68 6.98
C SER A 125 11.48 -6.61 7.51
N PRO A 126 11.71 -7.93 7.54
CA PRO A 126 10.75 -8.88 8.12
C PRO A 126 10.45 -8.61 9.60
N SER A 127 11.41 -8.03 10.33
CA SER A 127 11.25 -7.67 11.75
C SER A 127 10.41 -6.41 11.98
N GLY A 128 10.08 -5.66 10.90
CA GLY A 128 9.42 -4.35 10.99
C GLY A 128 10.31 -3.22 11.51
N THR A 129 11.54 -3.53 11.95
CA THR A 129 12.54 -2.56 12.42
C THR A 129 13.82 -2.73 11.60
N THR A 130 14.44 -1.60 11.22
CA THR A 130 15.70 -1.59 10.46
C THR A 130 16.44 -0.28 10.71
N SER A 131 17.74 -0.25 10.53
CA SER A 131 18.50 1.00 10.56
C SER A 131 18.22 1.84 9.32
N TYR A 132 18.53 3.14 9.38
CA TYR A 132 18.37 4.02 8.22
C TYR A 132 19.25 3.59 7.05
N GLU A 133 20.46 3.12 7.32
CA GLU A 133 21.40 2.64 6.31
C GLU A 133 20.88 1.37 5.64
N GLU A 134 20.43 0.40 6.44
CA GLU A 134 19.88 -0.85 5.91
C GLU A 134 18.60 -0.57 5.09
N ALA A 135 17.74 0.34 5.54
CA ALA A 135 16.55 0.75 4.79
C ALA A 135 16.92 1.37 3.44
N ARG A 136 17.90 2.28 3.43
CA ARG A 136 18.42 2.88 2.19
C ARG A 136 18.91 1.80 1.23
N ASP A 137 19.76 0.92 1.71
CA ASP A 137 20.40 -0.09 0.85
C ASP A 137 19.37 -1.05 0.24
N LYS A 138 18.36 -1.44 1.01
CA LYS A 138 17.24 -2.28 0.51
C LYS A 138 16.37 -1.56 -0.51
N ILE A 139 16.05 -0.28 -0.30
CA ILE A 139 15.29 0.51 -1.28
C ILE A 139 16.13 0.70 -2.55
N ILE A 140 17.40 1.04 -2.46
CA ILE A 140 18.28 1.17 -3.65
C ILE A 140 18.38 -0.16 -4.40
N ALA A 141 18.48 -1.28 -3.69
CA ALA A 141 18.47 -2.61 -4.32
C ALA A 141 17.14 -2.88 -5.06
N LEU A 142 15.99 -2.50 -4.48
CA LEU A 142 14.69 -2.62 -5.15
C LEU A 142 14.62 -1.73 -6.40
N LEU A 143 15.04 -0.47 -6.30
CA LEU A 143 15.07 0.46 -7.45
C LEU A 143 16.00 -0.04 -8.57
N THR A 144 17.13 -0.67 -8.21
CA THR A 144 18.03 -1.31 -9.18
C THR A 144 17.34 -2.47 -9.86
N LYS A 145 16.68 -3.35 -9.10
CA LYS A 145 15.91 -4.48 -9.66
C LYS A 145 14.84 -4.01 -10.67
N LEU A 146 14.13 -2.91 -10.38
CA LEU A 146 13.16 -2.34 -11.33
C LEU A 146 13.85 -1.87 -12.63
N ARG A 147 14.96 -1.15 -12.53
CA ARG A 147 15.73 -0.72 -13.72
C ARG A 147 16.23 -1.88 -14.54
N ASP A 148 16.78 -2.91 -13.88
CA ASP A 148 17.29 -4.12 -14.55
C ASP A 148 16.17 -4.89 -15.26
N ALA A 149 14.94 -4.86 -14.71
CA ALA A 149 13.74 -5.38 -15.38
C ALA A 149 13.25 -4.48 -16.53
N GLY A 150 13.89 -3.35 -16.80
CA GLY A 150 13.57 -2.48 -17.95
C GLY A 150 12.65 -1.29 -17.64
N TRP A 151 12.25 -1.12 -16.38
CA TRP A 151 11.47 0.05 -15.97
C TRP A 151 12.28 1.33 -16.13
N LYS A 152 11.65 2.39 -16.68
CA LYS A 152 12.27 3.70 -16.91
C LYS A 152 11.69 4.72 -15.95
N ARG A 153 12.54 5.63 -15.47
CA ARG A 153 12.09 6.77 -14.66
C ARG A 153 11.05 7.58 -15.46
N TYR A 154 9.92 7.84 -14.82
CA TYR A 154 8.92 8.77 -15.30
C TYR A 154 9.18 10.17 -14.75
N ILE A 155 9.13 11.19 -15.59
CA ILE A 155 9.27 12.61 -15.22
C ILE A 155 8.11 13.33 -15.90
N GLU A 156 7.31 14.04 -15.09
CA GLU A 156 6.22 14.87 -15.59
C GLU A 156 6.74 15.91 -16.60
N THR A 157 5.89 16.31 -17.55
CA THR A 157 6.30 17.24 -18.60
C THR A 157 6.72 18.60 -18.05
N SER A 158 6.11 19.02 -16.96
CA SER A 158 6.39 20.26 -16.25
C SER A 158 7.64 20.23 -15.35
N ASP A 159 8.14 19.04 -15.04
CA ASP A 159 9.23 18.84 -14.10
C ASP A 159 10.61 19.00 -14.75
N PRO A 160 11.61 19.50 -14.03
CA PRO A 160 12.96 19.60 -14.55
C PRO A 160 13.61 18.23 -14.72
N ARG A 161 14.36 18.04 -15.80
CA ARG A 161 15.03 16.78 -16.16
C ARG A 161 16.39 16.63 -15.49
N LEU A 162 16.40 16.81 -14.16
CA LEU A 162 17.62 16.67 -13.35
C LEU A 162 17.97 15.19 -13.14
N VAL A 163 19.26 14.91 -12.91
CA VAL A 163 19.80 13.56 -12.71
C VAL A 163 20.67 13.51 -11.44
N GLY A 164 20.84 12.33 -10.90
CA GLY A 164 21.75 12.07 -9.79
C GLY A 164 21.44 12.93 -8.55
N LYS A 165 22.52 13.53 -8.01
CA LYS A 165 22.45 14.36 -6.81
C LYS A 165 21.56 15.61 -6.98
N GLU A 166 21.54 16.21 -8.17
CA GLU A 166 20.72 17.40 -8.44
C GLU A 166 19.24 17.08 -8.38
N ALA A 167 18.80 15.93 -8.86
CA ALA A 167 17.43 15.46 -8.72
C ALA A 167 17.02 15.28 -7.26
N THR A 168 17.91 14.73 -6.44
CA THR A 168 17.68 14.57 -5.00
C THR A 168 17.59 15.92 -4.28
N ALA A 169 18.51 16.84 -4.58
CA ALA A 169 18.50 18.18 -4.01
C ALA A 169 17.23 18.95 -4.38
N TYR A 170 16.78 18.84 -5.63
CA TYR A 170 15.53 19.46 -6.08
C TYR A 170 14.33 18.89 -5.32
N ALA A 171 14.22 17.56 -5.21
CA ALA A 171 13.14 16.92 -4.45
C ALA A 171 13.08 17.40 -3.00
N LEU A 172 14.23 17.55 -2.34
CA LEU A 172 14.33 18.07 -0.98
C LEU A 172 13.95 19.54 -0.86
N SER A 173 14.15 20.34 -1.92
CA SER A 173 13.79 21.75 -1.96
C SER A 173 12.29 22.00 -2.23
N GLN A 174 11.56 20.96 -2.68
CA GLN A 174 10.15 21.03 -3.07
C GLN A 174 9.32 19.98 -2.32
N PRO A 175 9.23 20.06 -0.98
CA PRO A 175 8.51 19.06 -0.20
C PRO A 175 7.02 19.01 -0.60
N GLY A 176 6.50 17.80 -0.71
CA GLY A 176 5.09 17.56 -1.08
C GLY A 176 4.81 17.55 -2.59
N THR A 177 5.81 17.75 -3.45
CA THR A 177 5.64 17.60 -4.90
C THR A 177 5.71 16.13 -5.33
N LEU A 178 5.13 15.82 -6.50
CA LEU A 178 5.18 14.49 -7.10
C LEU A 178 6.46 14.26 -7.92
N TYR A 179 7.50 15.05 -7.69
CA TYR A 179 8.75 14.93 -8.44
C TYR A 179 9.40 13.56 -8.27
N SER A 180 9.69 12.90 -9.39
CA SER A 180 10.36 11.60 -9.41
C SER A 180 11.85 11.75 -9.18
N ILE A 181 12.36 11.20 -8.07
CA ILE A 181 13.79 11.17 -7.76
C ILE A 181 14.52 10.22 -8.72
N ASP A 182 15.77 10.55 -9.07
CA ASP A 182 16.59 9.68 -9.90
C ASP A 182 17.05 8.45 -9.10
N SER A 183 16.59 7.29 -9.53
CA SER A 183 16.89 6.00 -8.90
C SER A 183 18.31 5.49 -9.16
N THR A 184 19.10 6.17 -10.01
CA THR A 184 20.50 5.81 -10.25
C THR A 184 21.47 6.39 -9.22
N TYR A 185 21.01 7.37 -8.45
CA TYR A 185 21.79 7.99 -7.39
C TYR A 185 21.55 7.30 -6.05
N THR A 186 22.62 6.98 -5.35
CA THR A 186 22.58 6.49 -3.97
C THR A 186 22.80 7.67 -3.01
N PRO A 187 21.76 8.11 -2.28
CA PRO A 187 21.89 9.21 -1.33
C PRO A 187 22.88 8.89 -0.20
N THR A 188 23.59 9.90 0.32
CA THR A 188 24.34 9.77 1.57
C THR A 188 23.41 9.45 2.74
N ALA A 189 23.95 9.11 3.91
CA ALA A 189 23.14 8.84 5.10
C ALA A 189 22.30 10.06 5.52
N GLU A 190 22.88 11.26 5.44
CA GLU A 190 22.19 12.53 5.76
C GLU A 190 21.11 12.87 4.75
N GLU A 191 21.41 12.75 3.45
CA GLU A 191 20.42 12.94 2.38
C GLU A 191 19.28 11.95 2.50
N TRP A 192 19.59 10.67 2.78
CA TRP A 192 18.57 9.65 2.99
C TRP A 192 17.65 9.98 4.15
N LYS A 193 18.20 10.36 5.29
CA LYS A 193 17.41 10.76 6.46
C LYS A 193 16.50 11.96 6.18
N SER A 194 16.97 12.91 5.39
CA SER A 194 16.17 14.04 4.96
C SER A 194 15.08 13.64 3.97
N LEU A 195 15.41 12.75 3.00
CA LEU A 195 14.47 12.26 2.00
C LEU A 195 13.26 11.53 2.63
N ILE A 196 13.49 10.59 3.55
CA ILE A 196 12.38 9.83 4.15
C ILE A 196 11.42 10.71 4.97
N SER A 197 11.88 11.86 5.43
CA SER A 197 11.04 12.85 6.11
C SER A 197 10.20 13.69 5.14
N SER A 198 10.50 13.67 3.84
CA SER A 198 9.82 14.43 2.79
C SER A 198 8.93 13.60 1.89
N GLU A 199 8.62 12.34 2.30
CA GLU A 199 7.82 11.40 1.51
C GLU A 199 8.36 11.21 0.09
N PRO A 200 9.57 10.68 -0.09
CA PRO A 200 10.24 10.58 -1.37
C PRO A 200 9.47 9.68 -2.35
N ARG A 201 9.51 10.02 -3.63
CA ARG A 201 8.85 9.25 -4.68
C ARG A 201 9.81 8.91 -5.79
N TRP A 202 9.72 7.68 -6.27
CA TRP A 202 10.38 7.19 -7.48
C TRP A 202 9.29 6.70 -8.43
N LEU A 203 9.02 7.46 -9.47
CA LEU A 203 8.00 7.11 -10.45
C LEU A 203 8.66 6.40 -11.63
N PHE A 204 8.05 5.30 -12.04
CA PHE A 204 8.51 4.50 -13.17
C PHE A 204 7.40 4.32 -14.20
N MET A 205 7.81 4.11 -15.42
CA MET A 205 6.93 3.79 -16.53
C MET A 205 7.50 2.63 -17.36
N LEU A 206 6.63 1.93 -18.04
CA LEU A 206 7.01 1.03 -19.12
C LEU A 206 7.00 1.81 -20.41
N THR A 207 8.09 1.75 -21.18
CA THR A 207 8.08 2.25 -22.55
C THR A 207 7.46 1.16 -23.42
N ALA A 208 6.26 1.40 -23.95
CA ALA A 208 5.71 0.54 -24.99
C ALA A 208 6.70 0.52 -26.17
N SER A 209 7.15 -0.67 -26.54
CA SER A 209 7.82 -0.88 -27.81
C SER A 209 6.73 -0.79 -28.89
N PHE A 210 6.64 0.33 -29.58
CA PHE A 210 5.83 0.47 -30.79
C PHE A 210 6.57 -0.16 -31.97
#